data_be4bcca91d585912b785e789a1229771
#
_entry.id   be4bcca91d585912b785e789a1229771
#
_cell.length_a   1.000
_cell.length_b   1.000
_cell.length_c   1.000
_cell.angle_alpha   90.00
_cell.angle_beta   90.00
_cell.angle_gamma   90.00
#
_symmetry.space_group_name_H-M   'P 1'
#
loop_
_entity.id
_entity.type
_entity.pdbx_description
1 polymer ?
#
loop_
_entity_poly.entity_id
_entity_poly.type
_entity_poly.pdbx_seq_one_letter_code
_entity_poly.pdbx_strand_id
1 'polypeptide(L)'
;MDDRIRVILIDDHPLVMDALRARLEQEKDIHVIAVFADPRYLLEQIGSLKPDVLILDVSLPHMDGFVLADLLKKEYGSSLKIIMLSGYTYDEFYRKAYELGVNAYLSKQASYGQIINAIRQSMSGHMLVPERIFNTSVQEKLTPMEREVLVRVAQEMNNREIAQDLAISQRTVEYHLTAILQKLGVKSRVGAVAKGYELGIVGAQRQG
;
A
#
# COMPACT_ATOMS: atom_id res chain seq x y z
N MET A 1 19.91 -15.52 24.14
CA MET A 1 19.00 -15.38 22.97
C MET A 1 19.38 -14.09 22.28
N ASP A 2 19.36 -14.06 20.97
CA ASP A 2 19.63 -12.82 20.22
C ASP A 2 18.40 -11.93 20.46
N ASP A 3 18.60 -10.79 21.12
CA ASP A 3 17.53 -9.88 21.57
C ASP A 3 17.20 -8.81 20.48
N ARG A 4 17.73 -9.03 19.26
CA ARG A 4 17.51 -8.13 18.12
C ARG A 4 16.16 -8.36 17.48
N ILE A 5 15.57 -7.29 16.97
CA ILE A 5 14.33 -7.33 16.18
C ILE A 5 14.56 -8.14 14.91
N ARG A 6 13.81 -9.21 14.73
CA ARG A 6 13.92 -10.15 13.61
C ARG A 6 13.07 -9.65 12.44
N VAL A 7 13.73 -9.20 11.38
CA VAL A 7 13.08 -8.57 10.22
C VAL A 7 13.13 -9.48 9.01
N ILE A 8 12.02 -9.62 8.32
CA ILE A 8 11.95 -10.19 6.97
C ILE A 8 11.66 -9.06 5.98
N LEU A 9 12.31 -9.10 4.82
CA LEU A 9 12.06 -8.22 3.69
C LEU A 9 11.41 -9.01 2.56
N ILE A 10 10.43 -8.39 1.86
CA ILE A 10 9.87 -8.96 0.64
C ILE A 10 9.60 -7.86 -0.39
N ASP A 11 10.29 -7.94 -1.53
CA ASP A 11 10.16 -7.07 -2.69
C ASP A 11 10.82 -7.78 -3.89
N ASP A 12 10.28 -7.63 -5.08
CA ASP A 12 10.81 -8.24 -6.31
C ASP A 12 11.95 -7.44 -6.98
N HIS A 13 12.42 -6.37 -6.30
CA HIS A 13 13.55 -5.54 -6.74
C HIS A 13 14.82 -5.85 -5.94
N PRO A 14 15.73 -6.75 -6.42
CA PRO A 14 16.88 -7.22 -5.64
C PRO A 14 17.79 -6.09 -5.14
N LEU A 15 18.09 -5.11 -5.98
CA LEU A 15 18.97 -3.99 -5.60
C LEU A 15 18.42 -3.16 -4.44
N VAL A 16 17.09 -2.97 -4.39
CA VAL A 16 16.43 -2.25 -3.30
C VAL A 16 16.55 -3.05 -2.00
N MET A 17 16.35 -4.37 -2.09
CA MET A 17 16.44 -5.26 -0.94
C MET A 17 17.86 -5.37 -0.40
N ASP A 18 18.85 -5.49 -1.26
CA ASP A 18 20.26 -5.56 -0.85
C ASP A 18 20.70 -4.26 -0.14
N ALA A 19 20.33 -3.10 -0.68
CA ALA A 19 20.63 -1.81 -0.07
C ALA A 19 19.93 -1.63 1.29
N LEU A 20 18.63 -1.99 1.37
CA LEU A 20 17.85 -1.90 2.61
C LEU A 20 18.41 -2.86 3.67
N ARG A 21 18.68 -4.12 3.29
CA ARG A 21 19.29 -5.12 4.17
C ARG A 21 20.62 -4.60 4.73
N ALA A 22 21.54 -4.17 3.85
CA ALA A 22 22.85 -3.68 4.26
C ALA A 22 22.76 -2.50 5.25
N ARG A 23 21.75 -1.64 5.08
CA ARG A 23 21.53 -0.50 5.98
C ARG A 23 20.91 -0.92 7.31
N LEU A 24 19.95 -1.83 7.31
CA LEU A 24 19.32 -2.34 8.53
C LEU A 24 20.29 -3.12 9.40
N GLU A 25 21.19 -3.91 8.80
CA GLU A 25 22.23 -4.67 9.51
C GLU A 25 23.29 -3.80 10.19
N GLN A 26 23.36 -2.48 9.90
CA GLN A 26 24.19 -1.54 10.65
C GLN A 26 23.61 -1.17 12.02
N GLU A 27 22.32 -1.40 12.23
CA GLU A 27 21.66 -1.14 13.51
C GLU A 27 21.89 -2.32 14.47
N LYS A 28 22.31 -2.02 15.70
CA LYS A 28 22.68 -3.06 16.69
C LYS A 28 21.48 -3.91 17.16
N ASP A 29 20.30 -3.33 17.10
CA ASP A 29 19.03 -3.88 17.58
C ASP A 29 18.18 -4.53 16.48
N ILE A 30 18.64 -4.56 15.23
CA ILE A 30 17.91 -5.12 14.08
C ILE A 30 18.72 -6.25 13.44
N HIS A 31 18.03 -7.30 13.01
CA HIS A 31 18.62 -8.43 12.28
C HIS A 31 17.70 -8.87 11.14
N VAL A 32 18.17 -8.78 9.90
CA VAL A 32 17.44 -9.24 8.72
C VAL A 32 17.64 -10.74 8.54
N ILE A 33 16.65 -11.53 8.98
CA ILE A 33 16.74 -13.00 9.02
C ILE A 33 16.48 -13.66 7.67
N ALA A 34 15.73 -13.01 6.76
CA ALA A 34 15.49 -13.50 5.42
C ALA A 34 15.06 -12.36 4.47
N VAL A 35 15.26 -12.59 3.18
CA VAL A 35 14.77 -11.73 2.08
C VAL A 35 14.08 -12.62 1.05
N PHE A 36 12.89 -12.23 0.61
CA PHE A 36 12.10 -12.95 -0.38
C PHE A 36 11.76 -12.05 -1.56
N ALA A 37 11.70 -12.63 -2.76
CA ALA A 37 11.20 -11.96 -3.95
C ALA A 37 9.79 -12.44 -4.35
N ASP A 38 9.34 -13.56 -3.78
CA ASP A 38 8.08 -14.20 -4.11
C ASP A 38 7.31 -14.53 -2.82
N PRO A 39 6.06 -14.06 -2.68
CA PRO A 39 5.24 -14.28 -1.50
C PRO A 39 4.94 -15.75 -1.20
N ARG A 40 4.97 -16.62 -2.21
CA ARG A 40 4.73 -18.06 -2.02
C ARG A 40 5.79 -18.70 -1.14
N TYR A 41 7.07 -18.38 -1.37
CA TYR A 41 8.18 -18.88 -0.56
C TYR A 41 8.19 -18.28 0.85
N LEU A 42 7.76 -17.01 0.99
CA LEU A 42 7.56 -16.41 2.31
C LEU A 42 6.53 -17.19 3.12
N LEU A 43 5.35 -17.46 2.54
CA LEU A 43 4.25 -18.15 3.24
C LEU A 43 4.65 -19.57 3.70
N GLU A 44 5.50 -20.27 2.93
CA GLU A 44 6.00 -21.59 3.32
C GLU A 44 6.94 -21.55 4.53
N GLN A 45 7.64 -20.44 4.75
CA GLN A 45 8.76 -20.37 5.70
C GLN A 45 8.50 -19.48 6.91
N ILE A 46 7.57 -18.53 6.82
CA ILE A 46 7.37 -17.49 7.85
C ILE A 46 7.08 -18.08 9.23
N GLY A 47 6.33 -19.17 9.30
CA GLY A 47 5.98 -19.85 10.56
C GLY A 47 7.20 -20.44 11.29
N SER A 48 8.21 -20.93 10.54
CA SER A 48 9.46 -21.44 11.10
C SER A 48 10.45 -20.32 11.42
N LEU A 49 10.46 -19.26 10.61
CA LEU A 49 11.35 -18.12 10.77
C LEU A 49 10.96 -17.20 11.93
N LYS A 50 9.68 -17.15 12.31
CA LYS A 50 9.15 -16.36 13.44
C LYS A 50 9.70 -14.93 13.46
N PRO A 51 9.44 -14.10 12.44
CA PRO A 51 9.84 -12.69 12.42
C PRO A 51 9.01 -11.88 13.39
N ASP A 52 9.62 -10.79 13.90
CA ASP A 52 8.90 -9.75 14.64
C ASP A 52 8.27 -8.75 13.68
N VAL A 53 9.00 -8.42 12.61
CA VAL A 53 8.61 -7.40 11.62
C VAL A 53 8.74 -7.96 10.20
N LEU A 54 7.73 -7.71 9.37
CA LEU A 54 7.77 -7.90 7.93
C LEU A 54 7.76 -6.55 7.23
N ILE A 55 8.77 -6.27 6.42
CA ILE A 55 8.77 -5.15 5.48
C ILE A 55 8.31 -5.69 4.13
N LEU A 56 7.23 -5.16 3.62
CA LEU A 56 6.44 -5.72 2.53
C LEU A 56 6.23 -4.69 1.42
N ASP A 57 6.67 -5.02 0.20
CA ASP A 57 6.25 -4.25 -0.98
C ASP A 57 4.77 -4.50 -1.31
N VAL A 58 4.10 -3.45 -1.75
CA VAL A 58 2.71 -3.53 -2.21
C VAL A 58 2.60 -4.25 -3.55
N SER A 59 3.55 -4.03 -4.45
CA SER A 59 3.50 -4.54 -5.84
C SER A 59 4.36 -5.80 -6.00
N LEU A 60 3.90 -6.92 -5.47
CA LEU A 60 4.61 -8.20 -5.58
C LEU A 60 4.14 -9.03 -6.79
N PRO A 61 4.97 -9.92 -7.32
CA PRO A 61 4.56 -10.91 -8.29
C PRO A 61 3.57 -11.92 -7.68
N HIS A 62 2.65 -12.43 -8.46
CA HIS A 62 1.70 -13.49 -8.12
C HIS A 62 0.69 -13.16 -7.02
N MET A 63 0.95 -12.23 -6.10
CA MET A 63 0.05 -11.85 -5.02
C MET A 63 0.24 -10.39 -4.64
N ASP A 64 -0.86 -9.66 -4.49
CA ASP A 64 -0.86 -8.28 -4.00
C ASP A 64 -0.42 -8.19 -2.56
N GLY A 65 0.40 -7.18 -2.23
CA GLY A 65 0.88 -6.96 -0.87
C GLY A 65 -0.23 -6.74 0.16
N PHE A 66 -1.36 -6.14 -0.22
CA PHE A 66 -2.51 -6.01 0.67
C PHE A 66 -3.19 -7.35 0.94
N VAL A 67 -3.26 -8.23 -0.07
CA VAL A 67 -3.78 -9.59 0.11
C VAL A 67 -2.87 -10.39 1.04
N LEU A 68 -1.55 -10.29 0.83
CA LEU A 68 -0.58 -10.94 1.70
C LEU A 68 -0.66 -10.40 3.14
N ALA A 69 -0.78 -9.08 3.32
CA ALA A 69 -0.93 -8.46 4.64
C ALA A 69 -2.20 -8.95 5.36
N ASP A 70 -3.34 -9.03 4.66
CA ASP A 70 -4.61 -9.53 5.21
C ASP A 70 -4.48 -10.99 5.68
N LEU A 71 -3.90 -11.86 4.85
CA LEU A 71 -3.65 -13.26 5.21
C LEU A 71 -2.78 -13.37 6.47
N LEU A 72 -1.65 -12.65 6.49
CA LEU A 72 -0.72 -12.71 7.63
C LEU A 72 -1.30 -12.08 8.90
N LYS A 73 -2.09 -11.00 8.79
CA LYS A 73 -2.77 -10.41 9.95
C LYS A 73 -3.85 -11.32 10.53
N LYS A 74 -4.55 -12.06 9.69
CA LYS A 74 -5.53 -13.07 10.16
C LYS A 74 -4.85 -14.21 10.90
N GLU A 75 -3.67 -14.64 10.46
CA GLU A 75 -2.95 -15.78 11.04
C GLU A 75 -2.13 -15.37 12.27
N TYR A 76 -1.38 -14.27 12.20
CA TYR A 76 -0.42 -13.88 13.24
C TYR A 76 -0.89 -12.72 14.13
N GLY A 77 -1.94 -12.00 13.74
CA GLY A 77 -2.52 -10.89 14.50
C GLY A 77 -1.49 -9.80 14.85
N SER A 78 -1.41 -9.46 16.12
CA SER A 78 -0.50 -8.45 16.66
C SER A 78 0.93 -8.96 16.89
N SER A 79 1.18 -10.27 16.81
CA SER A 79 2.53 -10.85 17.01
C SER A 79 3.46 -10.50 15.84
N LEU A 80 2.93 -10.38 14.62
CA LEU A 80 3.68 -9.93 13.45
C LEU A 80 3.38 -8.46 13.15
N LYS A 81 4.42 -7.63 13.21
CA LYS A 81 4.33 -6.24 12.76
C LYS A 81 4.54 -6.17 11.26
N ILE A 82 3.68 -5.46 10.54
CA ILE A 82 3.79 -5.30 9.09
C ILE A 82 4.03 -3.83 8.77
N ILE A 83 5.08 -3.56 8.01
CA ILE A 83 5.42 -2.25 7.45
C ILE A 83 5.35 -2.38 5.93
N MET A 84 4.46 -1.65 5.29
CA MET A 84 4.36 -1.66 3.84
C MET A 84 5.21 -0.55 3.23
N LEU A 85 5.94 -0.89 2.17
CA LEU A 85 6.63 0.08 1.31
C LEU A 85 5.93 0.14 -0.04
N SER A 86 5.75 1.35 -0.60
CA SER A 86 5.07 1.52 -1.87
C SER A 86 5.64 2.68 -2.67
N GLY A 87 5.65 2.53 -3.99
CA GLY A 87 5.85 3.64 -4.92
C GLY A 87 4.66 4.61 -4.94
N TYR A 88 3.50 4.18 -4.42
CA TYR A 88 2.25 4.94 -4.44
C TYR A 88 1.87 5.38 -3.04
N THR A 89 1.63 6.68 -2.86
CA THR A 89 1.33 7.29 -1.55
C THR A 89 -0.03 7.99 -1.54
N TYR A 90 -1.02 7.38 -2.20
CA TYR A 90 -2.39 7.89 -2.21
C TYR A 90 -3.09 7.56 -0.90
N ASP A 91 -3.99 8.44 -0.47
CA ASP A 91 -4.66 8.34 0.84
C ASP A 91 -5.49 7.06 1.00
N GLU A 92 -6.08 6.54 -0.09
CA GLU A 92 -6.80 5.27 -0.07
C GLU A 92 -5.92 4.07 0.27
N PHE A 93 -4.66 4.05 -0.17
CA PHE A 93 -3.73 2.98 0.18
C PHE A 93 -3.33 3.04 1.65
N TYR A 94 -3.13 4.23 2.19
CA TYR A 94 -2.91 4.41 3.62
C TYR A 94 -4.10 3.87 4.43
N ARG A 95 -5.34 4.28 4.09
CA ARG A 95 -6.55 3.81 4.78
C ARG A 95 -6.66 2.31 4.72
N LYS A 96 -6.56 1.73 3.52
CA LYS A 96 -6.63 0.28 3.33
C LYS A 96 -5.59 -0.47 4.18
N ALA A 97 -4.34 0.01 4.22
CA ALA A 97 -3.30 -0.56 5.05
C ALA A 97 -3.67 -0.55 6.54
N TYR A 98 -4.18 0.58 7.04
CA TYR A 98 -4.55 0.70 8.45
C TYR A 98 -5.81 -0.08 8.81
N GLU A 99 -6.79 -0.18 7.93
CA GLU A 99 -7.97 -1.05 8.11
C GLU A 99 -7.57 -2.52 8.25
N LEU A 100 -6.51 -2.95 7.57
CA LEU A 100 -5.92 -4.28 7.70
C LEU A 100 -5.04 -4.45 8.95
N GLY A 101 -4.83 -3.40 9.74
CA GLY A 101 -3.97 -3.45 10.93
C GLY A 101 -2.48 -3.43 10.62
N VAL A 102 -2.07 -2.88 9.46
CA VAL A 102 -0.66 -2.64 9.11
C VAL A 102 -0.09 -1.57 10.02
N ASN A 103 1.12 -1.78 10.54
CA ASN A 103 1.71 -0.90 11.55
C ASN A 103 2.27 0.40 10.96
N ALA A 104 2.75 0.36 9.71
CA ALA A 104 3.16 1.55 8.97
C ALA A 104 3.00 1.34 7.46
N TYR A 105 2.65 2.40 6.75
CA TYR A 105 2.67 2.46 5.29
C TYR A 105 3.57 3.62 4.88
N LEU A 106 4.67 3.33 4.17
CA LEU A 106 5.69 4.29 3.82
C LEU A 106 5.92 4.34 2.31
N SER A 107 6.37 5.49 1.81
CA SER A 107 6.88 5.59 0.43
C SER A 107 8.17 4.78 0.27
N LYS A 108 8.39 4.17 -0.89
CA LYS A 108 9.72 3.62 -1.27
C LYS A 108 10.81 4.70 -1.34
N GLN A 109 10.43 5.99 -1.35
CA GLN A 109 11.35 7.13 -1.26
C GLN A 109 11.63 7.56 0.19
N ALA A 110 11.05 6.87 1.18
CA ALA A 110 11.31 7.15 2.59
C ALA A 110 12.80 6.94 2.90
N SER A 111 13.35 7.82 3.74
CA SER A 111 14.72 7.64 4.20
C SER A 111 14.87 6.38 5.05
N TYR A 112 16.06 5.80 5.07
CA TYR A 112 16.33 4.63 5.93
C TYR A 112 16.02 4.93 7.41
N GLY A 113 16.27 6.16 7.88
CA GLY A 113 15.91 6.58 9.24
C GLY A 113 14.41 6.49 9.52
N GLN A 114 13.56 6.82 8.55
CA GLN A 114 12.10 6.67 8.68
C GLN A 114 11.69 5.19 8.75
N ILE A 115 12.31 4.33 7.95
CA ILE A 115 12.05 2.87 7.97
C ILE A 115 12.49 2.28 9.31
N ILE A 116 13.70 2.60 9.79
CA ILE A 116 14.22 2.16 11.09
C ILE A 116 13.32 2.63 12.23
N ASN A 117 12.89 3.91 12.21
CA ASN A 117 11.95 4.42 13.20
C ASN A 117 10.62 3.65 13.16
N ALA A 118 10.10 3.35 11.97
CA ALA A 118 8.86 2.57 11.83
C ALA A 118 8.99 1.17 12.43
N ILE A 119 10.13 0.49 12.24
CA ILE A 119 10.41 -0.81 12.87
C ILE A 119 10.32 -0.66 14.40
N ARG A 120 11.05 0.28 15.00
CA ARG A 120 11.12 0.48 16.44
C ARG A 120 9.77 0.86 17.05
N GLN A 121 9.05 1.80 16.42
CA GLN A 121 7.73 2.23 16.88
C GLN A 121 6.70 1.09 16.79
N SER A 122 6.75 0.27 15.73
CA SER A 122 5.88 -0.89 15.58
C SER A 122 6.10 -1.90 16.70
N MET A 123 7.35 -2.15 17.11
CA MET A 123 7.68 -3.02 18.24
C MET A 123 7.18 -2.48 19.58
N SER A 124 7.13 -1.16 19.74
CA SER A 124 6.52 -0.49 20.91
C SER A 124 4.97 -0.48 20.87
N GLY A 125 4.36 -1.13 19.87
CA GLY A 125 2.90 -1.21 19.73
C GLY A 125 2.25 0.00 19.06
N HIS A 126 3.04 0.95 18.55
CA HIS A 126 2.51 2.11 17.84
C HIS A 126 2.20 1.78 16.37
N MET A 127 1.17 2.45 15.85
CA MET A 127 0.85 2.49 14.42
C MET A 127 1.21 3.88 13.90
N LEU A 128 2.05 3.95 12.87
CA LEU A 128 2.48 5.22 12.27
C LEU A 128 1.48 5.63 11.20
N VAL A 129 0.59 6.52 11.53
CA VAL A 129 -0.45 7.04 10.63
C VAL A 129 -0.16 8.52 10.34
N PRO A 130 -0.06 8.94 9.07
CA PRO A 130 0.07 10.35 8.73
C PRO A 130 -1.14 11.15 9.21
N GLU A 131 -0.89 12.32 9.80
CA GLU A 131 -1.94 13.20 10.37
C GLU A 131 -3.06 13.52 9.37
N ARG A 132 -2.72 13.69 8.09
CA ARG A 132 -3.68 13.95 7.01
C ARG A 132 -4.75 12.87 6.87
N ILE A 133 -4.46 11.62 7.27
CA ILE A 133 -5.42 10.50 7.16
C ILE A 133 -6.52 10.60 8.23
N PHE A 134 -6.22 11.19 9.40
CA PHE A 134 -7.20 11.39 10.47
C PHE A 134 -8.15 12.56 10.19
N ASN A 135 -7.72 13.56 9.44
CA ASN A 135 -8.46 14.81 9.24
C ASN A 135 -9.55 14.75 8.16
N THR A 136 -9.84 13.58 7.61
CA THR A 136 -10.91 13.44 6.63
C THR A 136 -12.25 13.25 7.33
N SER A 137 -12.90 14.37 7.66
CA SER A 137 -14.31 14.41 8.06
C SER A 137 -15.19 13.82 6.95
N VAL A 138 -16.04 12.91 7.35
CA VAL A 138 -17.13 12.22 6.69
C VAL A 138 -17.85 13.06 5.62
N GLN A 139 -17.25 13.16 4.47
CA GLN A 139 -17.90 13.21 3.16
C GLN A 139 -16.82 12.82 2.17
N GLU A 140 -16.85 11.57 1.72
CA GLU A 140 -15.83 10.97 0.86
C GLU A 140 -15.84 11.64 -0.52
N LYS A 141 -15.22 12.82 -0.59
CA LYS A 141 -14.92 13.45 -1.89
C LYS A 141 -13.88 12.60 -2.59
N LEU A 142 -14.06 12.42 -3.88
CA LEU A 142 -13.04 11.77 -4.71
C LEU A 142 -11.70 12.51 -4.56
N THR A 143 -10.62 11.76 -4.39
CA THR A 143 -9.26 12.30 -4.41
C THR A 143 -8.94 12.91 -5.77
N PRO A 144 -7.91 13.76 -5.91
CA PRO A 144 -7.49 14.26 -7.21
C PRO A 144 -7.24 13.15 -8.23
N MET A 145 -6.58 12.05 -7.83
CA MET A 145 -6.29 10.92 -8.71
C MET A 145 -7.55 10.13 -9.08
N GLU A 146 -8.48 9.93 -8.16
CA GLU A 146 -9.76 9.30 -8.45
C GLU A 146 -10.59 10.12 -9.44
N ARG A 147 -10.54 11.46 -9.34
CA ARG A 147 -11.18 12.35 -10.32
C ARG A 147 -10.55 12.19 -11.70
N GLU A 148 -9.21 12.16 -11.77
CA GLU A 148 -8.47 11.95 -13.00
C GLU A 148 -8.82 10.59 -13.64
N VAL A 149 -8.89 9.53 -12.85
CA VAL A 149 -9.33 8.21 -13.31
C VAL A 149 -10.78 8.27 -13.80
N LEU A 150 -11.70 8.88 -13.04
CA LEU A 150 -13.11 8.96 -13.41
C LEU A 150 -13.33 9.74 -14.72
N VAL A 151 -12.56 10.80 -14.94
CA VAL A 151 -12.61 11.58 -16.20
C VAL A 151 -12.20 10.68 -17.39
N ARG A 152 -11.11 9.89 -17.29
CA ARG A 152 -10.70 8.97 -18.36
C ARG A 152 -11.70 7.83 -18.56
N VAL A 153 -12.31 7.35 -17.48
CA VAL A 153 -13.41 6.39 -17.57
C VAL A 153 -14.58 6.96 -18.36
N ALA A 154 -14.91 8.23 -18.18
CA ALA A 154 -15.96 8.90 -18.94
C ALA A 154 -15.57 9.17 -20.39
N GLN A 155 -14.29 9.15 -20.72
CA GLN A 155 -13.73 9.16 -22.08
C GLN A 155 -13.65 7.77 -22.71
N GLU A 156 -14.29 6.77 -22.09
CA GLU A 156 -14.34 5.37 -22.55
C GLU A 156 -12.99 4.65 -22.56
N MET A 157 -11.94 5.22 -21.96
CA MET A 157 -10.63 4.58 -21.89
C MET A 157 -10.68 3.32 -21.03
N ASN A 158 -10.05 2.23 -21.48
CA ASN A 158 -9.89 1.02 -20.68
C ASN A 158 -8.77 1.17 -19.62
N ASN A 159 -8.66 0.21 -18.68
CA ASN A 159 -7.70 0.31 -17.59
C ASN A 159 -6.24 0.40 -18.04
N ARG A 160 -5.90 -0.23 -19.19
CA ARG A 160 -4.54 -0.17 -19.74
C ARG A 160 -4.23 1.21 -20.31
N GLU A 161 -5.17 1.81 -21.02
CA GLU A 161 -5.04 3.16 -21.57
C GLU A 161 -4.94 4.19 -20.46
N ILE A 162 -5.80 4.09 -19.42
CA ILE A 162 -5.74 4.96 -18.23
C ILE A 162 -4.39 4.83 -17.52
N ALA A 163 -3.90 3.61 -17.35
CA ALA A 163 -2.62 3.33 -16.73
C ALA A 163 -1.46 3.99 -17.49
N GLN A 164 -1.47 3.92 -18.81
CA GLN A 164 -0.47 4.55 -19.67
C GLN A 164 -0.54 6.08 -19.60
N ASP A 165 -1.76 6.64 -19.69
CA ASP A 165 -1.98 8.09 -19.69
C ASP A 165 -1.60 8.76 -18.35
N LEU A 166 -1.89 8.08 -17.24
CA LEU A 166 -1.57 8.57 -15.89
C LEU A 166 -0.20 8.10 -15.37
N ALA A 167 0.57 7.36 -16.17
CA ALA A 167 1.86 6.78 -15.78
C ALA A 167 1.81 5.94 -14.48
N ILE A 168 0.75 5.14 -14.32
CA ILE A 168 0.54 4.22 -13.18
C ILE A 168 0.32 2.79 -13.67
N SER A 169 0.28 1.80 -12.77
CA SER A 169 -0.03 0.42 -13.14
C SER A 169 -1.53 0.22 -13.40
N GLN A 170 -1.88 -0.77 -14.25
CA GLN A 170 -3.29 -1.17 -14.44
C GLN A 170 -3.95 -1.54 -13.11
N ARG A 171 -3.21 -2.20 -12.23
CA ARG A 171 -3.67 -2.57 -10.91
C ARG A 171 -3.99 -1.36 -10.05
N THR A 172 -3.19 -0.30 -10.13
CA THR A 172 -3.46 0.97 -9.45
C THR A 172 -4.76 1.60 -9.95
N VAL A 173 -5.02 1.52 -11.28
CA VAL A 173 -6.30 1.97 -11.85
C VAL A 173 -7.48 1.17 -11.29
N GLU A 174 -7.35 -0.15 -11.15
CA GLU A 174 -8.40 -1.00 -10.57
C GLU A 174 -8.70 -0.64 -9.11
N TYR A 175 -7.68 -0.32 -8.32
CA TYR A 175 -7.87 0.18 -6.96
C TYR A 175 -8.63 1.50 -6.93
N HIS A 176 -8.24 2.47 -7.76
CA HIS A 176 -8.95 3.73 -7.84
C HIS A 176 -10.41 3.53 -8.29
N LEU A 177 -10.65 2.66 -9.28
CA LEU A 177 -12.02 2.36 -9.71
C LEU A 177 -12.86 1.76 -8.58
N THR A 178 -12.30 0.82 -7.82
CA THR A 178 -13.00 0.22 -6.67
C THR A 178 -13.36 1.29 -5.63
N ALA A 179 -12.41 2.17 -5.29
CA ALA A 179 -12.66 3.28 -4.35
C ALA A 179 -13.69 4.28 -4.89
N ILE A 180 -13.64 4.62 -6.19
CA ILE A 180 -14.63 5.50 -6.84
C ILE A 180 -16.03 4.89 -6.73
N LEU A 181 -16.20 3.60 -7.06
CA LEU A 181 -17.50 2.92 -6.97
C LEU A 181 -18.07 2.97 -5.56
N GLN A 182 -17.23 2.70 -4.56
CA GLN A 182 -17.62 2.74 -3.16
C GLN A 182 -18.01 4.16 -2.72
N LYS A 183 -17.18 5.17 -2.99
CA LYS A 183 -17.41 6.56 -2.59
C LYS A 183 -18.63 7.18 -3.27
N LEU A 184 -18.90 6.80 -4.52
CA LEU A 184 -20.08 7.27 -5.25
C LEU A 184 -21.33 6.43 -4.95
N GLY A 185 -21.22 5.34 -4.19
CA GLY A 185 -22.35 4.47 -3.84
C GLY A 185 -22.93 3.72 -5.04
N VAL A 186 -22.12 3.40 -6.04
CA VAL A 186 -22.54 2.74 -7.29
C VAL A 186 -21.85 1.37 -7.47
N LYS A 187 -22.47 0.48 -8.27
CA LYS A 187 -21.98 -0.90 -8.44
C LYS A 187 -21.28 -1.15 -9.78
N SER A 188 -21.23 -0.16 -10.68
CA SER A 188 -20.68 -0.35 -12.01
C SER A 188 -19.91 0.88 -12.49
N ARG A 189 -19.00 0.64 -13.44
CA ARG A 189 -18.22 1.67 -14.14
C ARG A 189 -19.13 2.71 -14.81
N VAL A 190 -20.20 2.25 -15.47
CA VAL A 190 -21.22 3.13 -16.09
C VAL A 190 -21.95 3.95 -15.03
N GLY A 191 -22.30 3.34 -13.89
CA GLY A 191 -22.92 4.03 -12.76
C GLY A 191 -22.01 5.13 -12.19
N ALA A 192 -20.71 4.89 -12.13
CA ALA A 192 -19.72 5.88 -11.68
C ALA A 192 -19.66 7.09 -12.64
N VAL A 193 -19.69 6.85 -13.95
CA VAL A 193 -19.74 7.93 -14.95
C VAL A 193 -21.01 8.74 -14.85
N ALA A 194 -22.18 8.08 -14.78
CA ALA A 194 -23.47 8.76 -14.62
C ALA A 194 -23.48 9.64 -13.36
N LYS A 195 -23.03 9.09 -12.22
CA LYS A 195 -22.94 9.83 -10.95
C LYS A 195 -21.91 10.96 -11.02
N GLY A 196 -20.82 10.77 -11.74
CA GLY A 196 -19.81 11.81 -11.99
C GLY A 196 -20.36 13.02 -12.76
N TYR A 197 -21.21 12.79 -13.76
CA TYR A 197 -21.92 13.86 -14.47
C TYR A 197 -22.94 14.56 -13.58
N GLU A 198 -23.75 13.80 -12.81
CA GLU A 198 -24.73 14.34 -11.87
C GLU A 198 -24.08 15.28 -10.83
N LEU A 199 -22.90 14.92 -10.34
CA LEU A 199 -22.13 15.68 -9.34
C LEU A 199 -21.26 16.78 -9.95
N GLY A 200 -21.25 16.96 -11.27
CA GLY A 200 -20.39 17.94 -11.97
C GLY A 200 -18.88 17.63 -11.89
N ILE A 201 -18.51 16.41 -11.58
CA ILE A 201 -17.12 15.98 -11.52
C ILE A 201 -16.56 15.70 -12.91
N VAL A 202 -17.43 15.19 -13.79
CA VAL A 202 -17.16 14.92 -15.19
C VAL A 202 -17.96 15.90 -16.04
N GLY A 203 -17.38 16.41 -17.12
CA GLY A 203 -18.09 17.32 -18.06
C GLY A 203 -17.82 18.80 -17.86
N ALA A 204 -17.01 19.24 -16.89
CA ALA A 204 -16.70 20.66 -16.63
C ALA A 204 -15.44 21.17 -17.36
N GLN A 205 -14.98 20.52 -18.43
CA GLN A 205 -13.97 21.12 -19.32
C GLN A 205 -14.64 21.73 -20.55
N ARG A 206 -15.28 22.89 -20.36
CA ARG A 206 -15.46 23.84 -21.46
C ARG A 206 -14.42 24.93 -21.32
N GLN A 207 -13.46 24.84 -22.21
CA GLN A 207 -12.67 25.88 -22.87
C GLN A 207 -12.59 27.25 -22.15
N GLY A 208 -11.37 27.64 -21.83
CA GLY A 208 -10.84 28.98 -21.79
C GLY A 208 -9.45 28.91 -22.39
#